data_37beb0ebcc5a1023fed983413de30f72
#
_entry.id   37beb0ebcc5a1023fed983413de30f72
#
_cell.length_a   1.000
_cell.length_b   1.000
_cell.length_c   1.000
_cell.angle_alpha   90.00
_cell.angle_beta   90.00
_cell.angle_gamma   90.00
#
_symmetry.space_group_name_H-M   'P 1'
#
loop_
_entity.id
_entity.type
_entity.pdbx_description
1 polymer ?
#
loop_
_entity_poly.entity_id
_entity_poly.type
_entity_poly.pdbx_seq_one_letter_code
_entity_poly.pdbx_strand_id
1 'polypeptide(L)'
;MKQKVIDNIKTIFYALVIAIVIRSLLIQPFYIPSSSMEPTLLVGDRIFVTKYTYGYSKHSFPFSLGPIKKRIFFDEPERGDIIVFKTPADNRTDYIKRLIGGPGDKIQFIDGNLYLNDVEILKSKVKSEMEIFCGGEVLETNLFEEKIENKKYLTAYNNFGSYQNSDEFVVPDNHYFFLGDNRDCSKDSRFLTSVGYVHRDNIVGKARFIFFSTDKKIGRFIEFWKWNKSFRLDLSLIHI
;
A
#
# COMPACT_ATOMS: atom_id res chain seq x y z
N MET A 1 -40.41 26.32 -10.13
CA MET A 1 -39.15 26.42 -9.33
C MET A 1 -38.99 25.25 -8.39
N LYS A 2 -39.98 24.88 -7.56
CA LYS A 2 -39.94 23.73 -6.62
C LYS A 2 -39.62 22.40 -7.31
N GLN A 3 -40.21 22.08 -8.48
CA GLN A 3 -40.00 20.83 -9.17
C GLN A 3 -38.55 20.65 -9.63
N LYS A 4 -37.92 21.68 -10.21
CA LYS A 4 -36.48 21.64 -10.60
C LYS A 4 -35.56 21.40 -9.42
N VAL A 5 -35.87 21.95 -8.23
CA VAL A 5 -35.09 21.72 -7.00
C VAL A 5 -35.22 20.26 -6.57
N ILE A 6 -36.39 19.68 -6.61
CA ILE A 6 -36.65 18.28 -6.28
C ILE A 6 -35.89 17.36 -7.23
N ASP A 7 -35.92 17.63 -8.54
CA ASP A 7 -35.26 16.82 -9.55
C ASP A 7 -33.74 16.89 -9.41
N ASN A 8 -33.19 18.07 -9.10
CA ASN A 8 -31.75 18.23 -8.78
C ASN A 8 -31.36 17.43 -7.53
N ILE A 9 -32.16 17.47 -6.46
CA ILE A 9 -31.91 16.71 -5.23
C ILE A 9 -31.91 15.20 -5.52
N LYS A 10 -32.87 14.70 -6.30
CA LYS A 10 -32.92 13.29 -6.72
C LYS A 10 -31.66 12.90 -7.52
N THR A 11 -31.24 13.75 -8.45
CA THR A 11 -30.03 13.49 -9.26
C THR A 11 -28.80 13.39 -8.39
N ILE A 12 -28.62 14.34 -7.46
CA ILE A 12 -27.49 14.31 -6.49
C ILE A 12 -27.56 13.05 -5.63
N PHE A 13 -28.74 12.68 -5.15
CA PHE A 13 -28.94 11.49 -4.33
C PHE A 13 -28.54 10.22 -5.10
N TYR A 14 -29.00 10.03 -6.33
CA TYR A 14 -28.62 8.88 -7.15
C TYR A 14 -27.12 8.87 -7.46
N ALA A 15 -26.55 10.01 -7.78
CA ALA A 15 -25.09 10.12 -8.03
C ALA A 15 -24.27 9.70 -6.80
N LEU A 16 -24.68 10.14 -5.59
CA LEU A 16 -24.04 9.73 -4.34
C LEU A 16 -24.17 8.23 -4.07
N VAL A 17 -25.36 7.65 -4.29
CA VAL A 17 -25.59 6.20 -4.13
C VAL A 17 -24.68 5.43 -5.08
N ILE A 18 -24.63 5.80 -6.35
CA ILE A 18 -23.77 5.16 -7.35
C ILE A 18 -22.30 5.27 -6.95
N ALA A 19 -21.85 6.46 -6.53
CA ALA A 19 -20.49 6.68 -6.09
C ALA A 19 -20.11 5.81 -4.88
N ILE A 20 -21.02 5.66 -3.90
CA ILE A 20 -20.82 4.79 -2.73
C ILE A 20 -20.73 3.34 -3.16
N VAL A 21 -21.59 2.88 -4.07
CA VAL A 21 -21.56 1.50 -4.60
C VAL A 21 -20.25 1.22 -5.31
N ILE A 22 -19.83 2.09 -6.24
CA ILE A 22 -18.56 1.92 -6.96
C ILE A 22 -17.39 1.89 -5.98
N ARG A 23 -17.31 2.85 -5.05
CA ARG A 23 -16.25 2.93 -4.05
C ARG A 23 -16.22 1.72 -3.12
N SER A 24 -17.36 1.17 -2.76
CA SER A 24 -17.47 0.05 -1.82
C SER A 24 -17.19 -1.30 -2.46
N LEU A 25 -17.62 -1.50 -3.70
CA LEU A 25 -17.59 -2.82 -4.34
C LEU A 25 -16.53 -2.95 -5.43
N LEU A 26 -16.17 -1.88 -6.13
CA LEU A 26 -15.26 -1.97 -7.27
C LEU A 26 -13.89 -1.40 -6.96
N ILE A 27 -13.76 -0.08 -7.02
CA ILE A 27 -12.47 0.60 -6.94
C ILE A 27 -12.53 1.80 -6.00
N GLN A 28 -11.44 2.02 -5.31
CA GLN A 28 -11.28 3.19 -4.44
C GLN A 28 -9.95 3.90 -4.76
N PRO A 29 -9.98 5.24 -4.99
CA PRO A 29 -8.76 6.01 -5.09
C PRO A 29 -8.12 6.20 -3.71
N PHE A 30 -6.78 6.08 -3.66
CA PHE A 30 -5.95 6.39 -2.50
C PHE A 30 -4.85 7.35 -2.89
N TYR A 31 -4.42 8.12 -1.92
CA TYR A 31 -3.30 9.05 -2.02
C TYR A 31 -2.13 8.52 -1.19
N ILE A 32 -0.90 8.60 -1.72
CA ILE A 32 0.32 8.15 -1.04
C ILE A 32 0.96 9.34 -0.31
N PRO A 33 0.85 9.39 1.02
CA PRO A 33 1.37 10.49 1.81
C PRO A 33 2.80 10.31 2.29
N SER A 34 3.34 9.09 2.29
CA SER A 34 4.61 8.72 2.90
C SER A 34 5.52 7.95 1.94
N SER A 35 6.81 8.00 2.23
CA SER A 35 7.88 7.35 1.46
C SER A 35 8.08 5.86 1.74
N SER A 36 7.24 5.25 2.58
CA SER A 36 7.46 3.86 3.04
C SER A 36 7.38 2.79 1.94
N MET A 37 6.85 3.14 0.75
CA MET A 37 6.78 2.27 -0.42
C MET A 37 7.68 2.76 -1.57
N GLU A 38 8.49 3.79 -1.36
CA GLU A 38 9.52 4.18 -2.34
C GLU A 38 10.57 3.07 -2.47
N PRO A 39 11.05 2.80 -3.67
CA PRO A 39 10.85 3.53 -4.93
C PRO A 39 9.60 3.14 -5.72
N THR A 40 8.84 2.10 -5.33
CA THR A 40 7.71 1.60 -6.10
C THR A 40 6.53 2.60 -6.16
N LEU A 41 6.21 3.22 -5.02
CA LEU A 41 5.19 4.27 -4.92
C LEU A 41 5.81 5.51 -4.29
N LEU A 42 5.74 6.63 -5.01
CA LEU A 42 6.30 7.90 -4.55
C LEU A 42 5.28 8.72 -3.77
N VAL A 43 5.78 9.57 -2.86
CA VAL A 43 4.92 10.57 -2.20
C VAL A 43 4.28 11.46 -3.25
N GLY A 44 2.95 11.57 -3.20
CA GLY A 44 2.17 12.33 -4.18
C GLY A 44 1.43 11.49 -5.21
N ASP A 45 1.71 10.19 -5.27
CA ASP A 45 0.99 9.27 -6.15
C ASP A 45 -0.47 9.11 -5.71
N ARG A 46 -1.33 8.95 -6.70
CA ARG A 46 -2.73 8.55 -6.53
C ARG A 46 -2.95 7.24 -7.25
N ILE A 47 -3.38 6.25 -6.50
CA ILE A 47 -3.55 4.89 -6.98
C ILE A 47 -5.01 4.47 -6.94
N PHE A 48 -5.38 3.56 -7.83
CA PHE A 48 -6.63 2.82 -7.71
C PHE A 48 -6.40 1.47 -7.04
N VAL A 49 -7.28 1.18 -6.08
CA VAL A 49 -7.30 -0.07 -5.32
C VAL A 49 -8.57 -0.82 -5.65
N THR A 50 -8.43 -2.07 -6.10
CA THR A 50 -9.56 -2.95 -6.39
C THR A 50 -9.96 -3.73 -5.14
N LYS A 51 -11.25 -3.69 -4.80
CA LYS A 51 -11.77 -4.35 -3.60
C LYS A 51 -12.24 -5.78 -3.88
N TYR A 52 -12.77 -6.02 -5.07
CA TYR A 52 -13.26 -7.33 -5.47
C TYR A 52 -12.16 -8.40 -5.55
N THR A 53 -10.89 -7.99 -5.66
CA THR A 53 -9.75 -8.92 -5.79
C THR A 53 -9.62 -9.89 -4.61
N TYR A 54 -9.88 -9.40 -3.40
CA TYR A 54 -9.77 -10.24 -2.19
C TYR A 54 -11.08 -10.37 -1.43
N GLY A 55 -12.21 -10.10 -2.11
CA GLY A 55 -13.54 -10.12 -1.50
C GLY A 55 -13.79 -8.96 -0.55
N TYR A 56 -14.88 -9.04 0.21
CA TYR A 56 -15.43 -7.91 0.94
C TYR A 56 -15.45 -8.15 2.45
N SER A 57 -15.08 -7.12 3.20
CA SER A 57 -15.23 -7.05 4.67
C SER A 57 -15.94 -5.76 5.07
N LYS A 58 -16.14 -5.52 6.35
CA LYS A 58 -16.66 -4.24 6.84
C LYS A 58 -15.85 -3.04 6.33
N HIS A 59 -14.54 -3.22 6.10
CA HIS A 59 -13.62 -2.19 5.63
C HIS A 59 -13.74 -1.89 4.12
N SER A 60 -14.55 -2.65 3.40
CA SER A 60 -14.89 -2.33 2.02
C SER A 60 -15.83 -1.12 1.91
N PHE A 61 -16.57 -0.81 2.98
CA PHE A 61 -17.55 0.26 3.03
C PHE A 61 -17.00 1.54 3.68
N PRO A 62 -17.59 2.72 3.37
CA PRO A 62 -17.20 3.97 4.01
C PRO A 62 -17.20 3.86 5.54
N PHE A 63 -16.20 4.45 6.18
CA PHE A 63 -16.04 4.47 7.65
C PHE A 63 -15.99 3.08 8.32
N SER A 64 -15.80 2.01 7.54
CA SER A 64 -15.85 0.62 8.04
C SER A 64 -17.20 0.22 8.66
N LEU A 65 -18.29 0.84 8.18
CA LEU A 65 -19.66 0.63 8.67
C LEU A 65 -20.42 -0.41 7.82
N GLY A 66 -19.72 -1.28 7.09
CA GLY A 66 -20.37 -2.33 6.31
C GLY A 66 -21.10 -3.36 7.16
N PRO A 67 -22.19 -3.96 6.64
CA PRO A 67 -22.97 -4.98 7.34
C PRO A 67 -22.25 -6.33 7.44
N ILE A 68 -21.08 -6.47 6.82
CA ILE A 68 -20.31 -7.71 6.69
C ILE A 68 -19.45 -7.89 7.93
N LYS A 69 -19.76 -8.87 8.77
CA LYS A 69 -19.00 -9.18 10.01
C LYS A 69 -17.72 -9.96 9.74
N LYS A 70 -17.74 -10.91 8.79
CA LYS A 70 -16.60 -11.72 8.35
C LYS A 70 -16.43 -11.54 6.85
N ARG A 71 -15.20 -11.62 6.35
CA ARG A 71 -14.92 -11.49 4.92
C ARG A 71 -15.66 -12.54 4.09
N ILE A 72 -16.25 -12.09 2.98
CA ILE A 72 -16.98 -12.93 2.01
C ILE A 72 -16.27 -12.89 0.65
N PHE A 73 -16.40 -13.96 -0.15
CA PHE A 73 -15.76 -14.12 -1.47
C PHE A 73 -14.24 -13.88 -1.39
N PHE A 74 -13.60 -14.51 -0.40
CA PHE A 74 -12.19 -14.32 -0.14
C PHE A 74 -11.34 -15.12 -1.12
N ASP A 75 -10.48 -14.41 -1.87
CA ASP A 75 -9.38 -14.98 -2.62
C ASP A 75 -8.07 -14.68 -1.90
N GLU A 76 -7.18 -15.67 -1.81
CA GLU A 76 -5.88 -15.54 -1.15
C GLU A 76 -4.99 -14.52 -1.88
N PRO A 77 -4.42 -13.56 -1.16
CA PRO A 77 -3.42 -12.66 -1.72
C PRO A 77 -2.14 -13.41 -2.10
N GLU A 78 -1.54 -13.03 -3.21
CA GLU A 78 -0.26 -13.57 -3.64
C GLU A 78 0.92 -12.80 -3.05
N ARG A 79 2.02 -13.49 -2.71
CA ARG A 79 3.26 -12.83 -2.30
C ARG A 79 3.74 -11.84 -3.37
N GLY A 80 4.28 -10.72 -2.90
CA GLY A 80 4.66 -9.61 -3.76
C GLY A 80 3.53 -8.63 -4.12
N ASP A 81 2.26 -8.95 -3.82
CA ASP A 81 1.15 -8.01 -4.05
C ASP A 81 1.28 -6.77 -3.16
N ILE A 82 0.96 -5.61 -3.72
CA ILE A 82 0.86 -4.35 -2.97
C ILE A 82 -0.58 -4.19 -2.51
N ILE A 83 -0.77 -4.15 -1.20
CA ILE A 83 -2.08 -4.25 -0.57
C ILE A 83 -2.33 -3.07 0.37
N VAL A 84 -3.54 -2.51 0.26
CA VAL A 84 -4.07 -1.55 1.25
C VAL A 84 -4.83 -2.33 2.31
N PHE A 85 -4.52 -2.03 3.58
CA PHE A 85 -5.18 -2.64 4.73
C PHE A 85 -5.38 -1.64 5.86
N LYS A 86 -6.31 -1.94 6.76
CA LYS A 86 -6.47 -1.22 8.03
C LYS A 86 -5.47 -1.74 9.04
N THR A 87 -4.69 -0.84 9.66
CA THR A 87 -3.73 -1.25 10.70
C THR A 87 -4.45 -1.94 11.87
N PRO A 88 -3.93 -3.07 12.35
CA PRO A 88 -4.51 -3.76 13.50
C PRO A 88 -4.55 -2.91 14.77
N ALA A 89 -3.64 -1.98 14.93
CA ALA A 89 -3.53 -1.15 16.13
C ALA A 89 -4.78 -0.30 16.41
N ASP A 90 -5.44 0.22 15.35
CA ASP A 90 -6.61 1.10 15.51
C ASP A 90 -7.81 0.71 14.63
N ASN A 91 -7.63 -0.21 13.69
CA ASN A 91 -8.62 -0.63 12.69
C ASN A 91 -9.22 0.54 11.87
N ARG A 92 -8.52 1.65 11.77
CA ARG A 92 -8.98 2.90 11.12
C ARG A 92 -8.00 3.43 10.08
N THR A 93 -6.70 3.46 10.43
CA THR A 93 -5.66 4.01 9.58
C THR A 93 -5.37 3.09 8.41
N ASP A 94 -5.38 3.62 7.19
CA ASP A 94 -5.01 2.88 5.99
C ASP A 94 -3.49 2.84 5.85
N TYR A 95 -2.97 1.63 5.68
CA TYR A 95 -1.57 1.36 5.33
C TYR A 95 -1.51 0.70 3.95
N ILE A 96 -0.43 0.95 3.25
CA ILE A 96 -0.11 0.27 2.00
C ILE A 96 1.27 -0.34 2.12
N LYS A 97 1.38 -1.64 1.86
CA LYS A 97 2.62 -2.40 1.97
C LYS A 97 2.62 -3.56 0.99
N ARG A 98 3.80 -4.17 0.81
CA ARG A 98 3.98 -5.39 0.02
C ARG A 98 3.80 -6.63 0.88
N LEU A 99 3.01 -7.58 0.39
CA LEU A 99 2.84 -8.88 1.03
C LEU A 99 4.11 -9.73 0.85
N ILE A 100 4.67 -10.17 1.96
CA ILE A 100 5.86 -11.03 1.99
C ILE A 100 5.49 -12.45 2.38
N GLY A 101 4.70 -12.63 3.43
CA GLY A 101 4.32 -13.93 3.93
C GLY A 101 2.84 -14.06 4.25
N GLY A 102 2.29 -15.23 3.97
CA GLY A 102 0.94 -15.66 4.31
C GLY A 102 0.91 -16.58 5.54
N PRO A 103 -0.27 -17.13 5.88
CA PRO A 103 -0.44 -18.01 7.04
C PRO A 103 0.55 -19.17 7.04
N GLY A 104 1.21 -19.39 8.17
CA GLY A 104 2.23 -20.46 8.37
C GLY A 104 3.63 -20.12 7.89
N ASP A 105 3.83 -19.03 7.14
CA ASP A 105 5.15 -18.63 6.69
C ASP A 105 6.03 -18.16 7.85
N LYS A 106 7.33 -18.41 7.70
CA LYS A 106 8.41 -17.97 8.57
C LYS A 106 9.21 -16.87 7.88
N ILE A 107 9.33 -15.74 8.52
CA ILE A 107 10.09 -14.60 8.00
C ILE A 107 11.18 -14.24 9.01
N GLN A 108 12.39 -14.05 8.52
CA GLN A 108 13.52 -13.64 9.34
C GLN A 108 14.45 -12.72 8.58
N PHE A 109 15.12 -11.82 9.29
CA PHE A 109 16.25 -11.06 8.78
C PHE A 109 17.53 -11.59 9.39
N ILE A 110 18.52 -11.91 8.54
CA ILE A 110 19.84 -12.38 8.93
C ILE A 110 20.86 -11.57 8.14
N ASP A 111 21.73 -10.85 8.83
CA ASP A 111 22.75 -9.98 8.25
C ASP A 111 22.21 -9.01 7.18
N GLY A 112 21.00 -8.46 7.45
CA GLY A 112 20.31 -7.54 6.56
C GLY A 112 19.66 -8.19 5.33
N ASN A 113 19.68 -9.51 5.21
CA ASN A 113 19.00 -10.27 4.16
C ASN A 113 17.67 -10.80 4.68
N LEU A 114 16.66 -10.77 3.79
CA LEU A 114 15.32 -11.30 4.08
C LEU A 114 15.27 -12.79 3.76
N TYR A 115 14.81 -13.57 4.72
CA TYR A 115 14.54 -15.01 4.55
C TYR A 115 13.05 -15.27 4.63
N LEU A 116 12.55 -16.13 3.76
CA LEU A 116 11.19 -16.63 3.75
C LEU A 116 11.22 -18.17 3.74
N ASN A 117 10.70 -18.82 4.78
CA ASN A 117 10.72 -20.27 4.95
C ASN A 117 12.15 -20.86 4.82
N ASP A 118 13.08 -20.24 5.52
CA ASP A 118 14.52 -20.59 5.53
C ASP A 118 15.25 -20.39 4.19
N VAL A 119 14.59 -19.80 3.18
CA VAL A 119 15.17 -19.48 1.88
C VAL A 119 15.44 -18.00 1.76
N GLU A 120 16.67 -17.62 1.42
CA GLU A 120 17.04 -16.23 1.21
C GLU A 120 16.34 -15.63 0.00
N ILE A 121 15.72 -14.48 0.18
CA ILE A 121 15.20 -13.65 -0.91
C ILE A 121 16.39 -12.91 -1.53
N LEU A 122 16.79 -13.39 -2.70
CA LEU A 122 17.94 -12.83 -3.40
C LEU A 122 17.69 -11.36 -3.75
N LYS A 123 18.65 -10.51 -3.41
CA LYS A 123 18.66 -9.11 -3.77
C LYS A 123 19.91 -8.77 -4.60
N SER A 124 19.73 -8.00 -5.68
CA SER A 124 20.83 -7.53 -6.52
C SER A 124 20.87 -6.01 -6.52
N LYS A 125 22.03 -5.42 -6.26
CA LYS A 125 22.19 -3.96 -6.23
C LYS A 125 21.99 -3.38 -7.62
N VAL A 126 21.11 -2.39 -7.73
CA VAL A 126 20.90 -1.60 -8.95
C VAL A 126 21.90 -0.43 -8.94
N LYS A 127 22.41 -0.05 -10.13
CA LYS A 127 23.42 1.04 -10.26
C LYS A 127 22.84 2.45 -10.08
N SER A 128 21.66 2.59 -9.53
CA SER A 128 21.03 3.87 -9.25
C SER A 128 20.91 4.09 -7.75
N GLU A 129 21.15 5.30 -7.32
CA GLU A 129 20.90 5.78 -5.97
C GLU A 129 19.68 6.68 -5.99
N MET A 130 18.95 6.72 -4.89
CA MET A 130 17.76 7.55 -4.76
C MET A 130 17.78 8.31 -3.43
N GLU A 131 17.49 9.59 -3.50
CA GLU A 131 17.23 10.39 -2.31
C GLU A 131 15.79 10.15 -1.84
N ILE A 132 15.65 9.66 -0.63
CA ILE A 132 14.35 9.41 0.01
C ILE A 132 14.19 10.32 1.22
N PHE A 133 13.02 10.93 1.33
CA PHE A 133 12.67 11.74 2.51
C PHE A 133 12.08 10.86 3.60
N CYS A 134 12.83 10.69 4.70
CA CYS A 134 12.45 9.84 5.82
C CYS A 134 12.50 10.58 7.14
N GLY A 135 11.36 10.67 7.84
CA GLY A 135 11.32 11.25 9.20
C GLY A 135 11.72 12.72 9.32
N GLY A 136 11.76 13.48 8.21
CA GLY A 136 12.19 14.88 8.19
C GLY A 136 13.57 15.10 7.56
N GLU A 137 14.28 14.02 7.26
CA GLU A 137 15.64 14.06 6.69
C GLU A 137 15.65 13.45 5.28
N VAL A 138 16.58 13.93 4.46
CA VAL A 138 16.87 13.33 3.14
C VAL A 138 17.96 12.30 3.33
N LEU A 139 17.67 11.06 2.97
CA LEU A 139 18.60 9.94 3.06
C LEU A 139 18.99 9.48 1.67
N GLU A 140 20.28 9.29 1.43
CA GLU A 140 20.78 8.57 0.27
C GLU A 140 20.57 7.07 0.49
N THR A 141 19.90 6.42 -0.44
CA THR A 141 19.57 5.00 -0.33
C THR A 141 20.11 4.22 -1.52
N ASN A 142 20.59 3.01 -1.24
CA ASN A 142 20.91 2.04 -2.26
C ASN A 142 19.64 1.32 -2.72
N LEU A 143 19.46 1.19 -4.02
CA LEU A 143 18.37 0.44 -4.60
C LEU A 143 18.79 -1.00 -4.89
N PHE A 144 17.90 -1.93 -4.58
CA PHE A 144 18.07 -3.34 -4.86
C PHE A 144 16.84 -3.87 -5.60
N GLU A 145 17.06 -4.75 -6.57
CA GLU A 145 16.02 -5.59 -7.12
C GLU A 145 15.92 -6.86 -6.28
N GLU A 146 14.78 -7.11 -5.68
CA GLU A 146 14.42 -8.35 -5.01
C GLU A 146 13.47 -9.17 -5.86
N LYS A 147 13.51 -10.47 -5.67
CA LYS A 147 12.61 -11.40 -6.34
C LYS A 147 11.92 -12.30 -5.31
N ILE A 148 10.60 -12.23 -5.26
CA ILE A 148 9.76 -13.15 -4.49
C ILE A 148 8.91 -13.96 -5.47
N GLU A 149 9.08 -15.28 -5.48
CA GLU A 149 8.45 -16.15 -6.49
C GLU A 149 8.76 -15.68 -7.92
N ASN A 150 7.74 -15.26 -8.67
CA ASN A 150 7.90 -14.78 -10.05
C ASN A 150 7.86 -13.24 -10.17
N LYS A 151 7.72 -12.52 -9.05
CA LYS A 151 7.61 -11.05 -9.04
C LYS A 151 8.95 -10.42 -8.66
N LYS A 152 9.39 -9.49 -9.50
CA LYS A 152 10.56 -8.63 -9.25
C LYS A 152 10.10 -7.25 -8.86
N TYR A 153 10.74 -6.66 -7.89
CA TYR A 153 10.43 -5.31 -7.41
C TYR A 153 11.67 -4.63 -6.84
N LEU A 154 11.64 -3.30 -6.82
CA LEU A 154 12.72 -2.51 -6.26
C LEU A 154 12.49 -2.28 -4.77
N THR A 155 13.57 -2.31 -4.02
CA THR A 155 13.62 -1.97 -2.60
C THR A 155 14.70 -0.95 -2.33
N ALA A 156 14.49 -0.11 -1.34
CA ALA A 156 15.46 0.88 -0.90
C ALA A 156 15.98 0.54 0.49
N TYR A 157 17.31 0.58 0.62
CA TYR A 157 18.02 0.39 1.87
C TYR A 157 18.94 1.57 2.14
N ASN A 158 18.94 2.07 3.37
CA ASN A 158 19.88 3.08 3.81
C ASN A 158 21.30 2.46 3.94
N ASN A 159 22.33 3.28 3.71
CA ASN A 159 23.72 2.87 3.85
C ASN A 159 24.08 2.43 5.29
N PHE A 160 23.32 2.88 6.28
CA PHE A 160 23.55 2.56 7.70
C PHE A 160 22.71 1.41 8.23
N GLY A 161 22.03 0.65 7.35
CA GLY A 161 21.25 -0.55 7.53
C GLY A 161 20.67 -0.75 8.94
N SER A 162 19.39 -0.55 9.11
CA SER A 162 18.76 -0.52 10.43
C SER A 162 18.27 -1.88 10.93
N TYR A 163 17.95 -2.79 10.06
CA TYR A 163 17.35 -4.08 10.44
C TYR A 163 18.24 -5.25 10.01
N GLN A 164 19.31 -5.49 10.78
CA GLN A 164 20.30 -6.51 10.44
C GLN A 164 19.83 -7.92 10.80
N ASN A 165 19.37 -8.11 12.02
CA ASN A 165 18.93 -9.40 12.54
C ASN A 165 17.60 -9.29 13.27
N SER A 166 16.76 -10.31 13.14
CA SER A 166 15.48 -10.41 13.85
C SER A 166 15.30 -11.78 14.47
N ASP A 167 14.36 -11.87 15.43
CA ASP A 167 13.72 -13.14 15.75
C ASP A 167 12.93 -13.63 14.52
N GLU A 168 12.61 -14.92 14.51
CA GLU A 168 11.75 -15.52 13.50
C GLU A 168 10.31 -15.07 13.71
N PHE A 169 9.71 -14.48 12.67
CA PHE A 169 8.28 -14.15 12.63
C PHE A 169 7.52 -15.31 12.01
N VAL A 170 6.71 -16.00 12.79
CA VAL A 170 5.80 -17.05 12.30
C VAL A 170 4.41 -16.45 12.10
N VAL A 171 3.92 -16.43 10.87
CA VAL A 171 2.64 -15.82 10.52
C VAL A 171 1.48 -16.69 11.03
N PRO A 172 0.61 -16.17 11.91
CA PRO A 172 -0.53 -16.95 12.40
C PRO A 172 -1.57 -17.22 11.31
N ASP A 173 -2.44 -18.18 11.55
CA ASP A 173 -3.58 -18.48 10.67
C ASP A 173 -4.43 -17.24 10.42
N ASN A 174 -4.87 -17.07 9.17
CA ASN A 174 -5.66 -15.93 8.69
C ASN A 174 -4.96 -14.56 8.81
N HIS A 175 -3.64 -14.53 9.00
CA HIS A 175 -2.86 -13.31 9.05
C HIS A 175 -1.82 -13.26 7.93
N TYR A 176 -1.31 -12.08 7.70
CA TYR A 176 -0.35 -11.78 6.66
C TYR A 176 0.75 -10.87 7.20
N PHE A 177 1.95 -11.03 6.65
CA PHE A 177 3.13 -10.25 6.99
C PHE A 177 3.50 -9.32 5.83
N PHE A 178 3.59 -8.04 6.12
CA PHE A 178 3.81 -6.99 5.13
C PHE A 178 5.10 -6.23 5.40
N LEU A 179 5.82 -5.87 4.34
CA LEU A 179 6.96 -4.96 4.40
C LEU A 179 6.77 -3.75 3.48
N GLY A 180 7.37 -2.63 3.86
CA GLY A 180 7.55 -1.50 2.95
C GLY A 180 8.70 -1.75 1.99
N ASP A 181 8.60 -1.27 0.76
CA ASP A 181 9.68 -1.34 -0.22
C ASP A 181 10.86 -0.44 0.19
N ASN A 182 10.58 0.65 0.89
CA ASN A 182 11.58 1.40 1.63
C ASN A 182 11.83 0.72 2.98
N ARG A 183 12.77 -0.20 3.00
CA ARG A 183 13.05 -1.10 4.13
C ARG A 183 13.34 -0.37 5.44
N ASP A 184 14.10 0.71 5.36
CA ASP A 184 14.55 1.43 6.55
C ASP A 184 13.64 2.60 6.95
N CYS A 185 12.76 3.04 6.05
CA CYS A 185 11.78 4.09 6.31
C CYS A 185 10.34 3.58 6.32
N SER A 186 10.12 2.33 6.72
CA SER A 186 8.80 1.73 6.77
C SER A 186 8.44 1.26 8.16
N LYS A 187 7.30 1.72 8.67
CA LYS A 187 6.64 1.12 9.81
C LYS A 187 5.70 0.04 9.28
N ASP A 188 6.06 -1.23 9.48
CA ASP A 188 5.40 -2.40 8.89
C ASP A 188 5.32 -3.58 9.87
N SER A 189 5.11 -4.80 9.38
CA SER A 189 4.86 -5.98 10.22
C SER A 189 6.01 -6.36 11.14
N ARG A 190 7.23 -5.86 10.90
CA ARG A 190 8.36 -6.01 11.82
C ARG A 190 8.10 -5.37 13.19
N PHE A 191 7.23 -4.39 13.24
CA PHE A 191 6.85 -3.67 14.45
C PHE A 191 5.55 -4.26 15.03
N LEU A 192 5.66 -5.35 15.80
CA LEU A 192 4.54 -6.12 16.32
C LEU A 192 3.54 -5.30 17.15
N THR A 193 4.01 -4.28 17.84
CA THR A 193 3.16 -3.41 18.68
C THR A 193 2.38 -2.36 17.88
N SER A 194 2.68 -2.17 16.59
CA SER A 194 2.05 -1.12 15.78
C SER A 194 1.31 -1.66 14.56
N VAL A 195 1.97 -2.45 13.73
CA VAL A 195 1.36 -3.09 12.55
C VAL A 195 1.24 -4.58 12.79
N GLY A 196 2.36 -5.27 13.06
CA GLY A 196 2.40 -6.69 13.33
C GLY A 196 1.74 -7.52 12.23
N TYR A 197 1.15 -8.63 12.63
CA TYR A 197 0.41 -9.50 11.73
C TYR A 197 -0.96 -8.93 11.41
N VAL A 198 -1.28 -8.81 10.12
CA VAL A 198 -2.52 -8.21 9.63
C VAL A 198 -3.55 -9.29 9.35
N HIS A 199 -4.65 -9.31 10.09
CA HIS A 199 -5.73 -10.26 9.87
C HIS A 199 -6.40 -10.04 8.50
N ARG A 200 -6.82 -11.11 7.82
CA ARG A 200 -7.47 -11.05 6.49
C ARG A 200 -8.65 -10.09 6.41
N ASP A 201 -9.40 -9.91 7.48
CA ASP A 201 -10.55 -9.00 7.49
C ASP A 201 -10.14 -7.52 7.42
N ASN A 202 -8.89 -7.20 7.79
CA ASN A 202 -8.33 -5.86 7.71
C ASN A 202 -7.90 -5.46 6.29
N ILE A 203 -7.76 -6.41 5.36
CA ILE A 203 -7.41 -6.12 3.97
C ILE A 203 -8.52 -5.28 3.33
N VAL A 204 -8.16 -4.19 2.66
CA VAL A 204 -9.07 -3.32 1.92
C VAL A 204 -9.11 -3.70 0.45
N GLY A 205 -7.94 -3.93 -0.18
CA GLY A 205 -7.86 -4.33 -1.58
C GLY A 205 -6.44 -4.26 -2.14
N LYS A 206 -6.30 -4.65 -3.40
CA LYS A 206 -5.04 -4.68 -4.16
C LYS A 206 -4.82 -3.36 -4.90
N ALA A 207 -3.65 -2.75 -4.74
CA ALA A 207 -3.21 -1.64 -5.58
C ALA A 207 -2.97 -2.15 -7.00
N ARG A 208 -3.48 -1.44 -8.01
CA ARG A 208 -3.41 -1.88 -9.41
C ARG A 208 -2.61 -0.95 -10.29
N PHE A 209 -2.87 0.33 -10.21
CA PHE A 209 -2.18 1.29 -11.06
C PHE A 209 -2.20 2.70 -10.46
N ILE A 210 -1.17 3.45 -10.79
CA ILE A 210 -1.05 4.88 -10.50
C ILE A 210 -1.83 5.62 -11.59
N PHE A 211 -2.90 6.31 -11.22
CA PHE A 211 -3.68 7.08 -12.19
C PHE A 211 -3.28 8.55 -12.27
N PHE A 212 -2.56 9.03 -11.27
CA PHE A 212 -2.07 10.41 -11.23
C PHE A 212 -0.89 10.52 -10.26
N SER A 213 0.15 11.23 -10.65
CA SER A 213 1.34 11.45 -9.83
C SER A 213 1.76 12.91 -9.83
N THR A 214 2.01 13.45 -8.63
CA THR A 214 2.48 14.84 -8.46
C THR A 214 3.64 14.92 -7.49
N ASP A 215 4.65 15.70 -7.85
CA ASP A 215 5.72 16.01 -6.91
C ASP A 215 5.29 17.13 -5.95
N LYS A 216 5.13 16.78 -4.68
CA LYS A 216 4.76 17.74 -3.63
C LYS A 216 5.81 18.82 -3.36
N LYS A 217 7.09 18.54 -3.66
CA LYS A 217 8.17 19.52 -3.48
C LYS A 217 8.00 20.70 -4.44
N ILE A 218 7.38 20.45 -5.61
CA ILE A 218 7.17 21.45 -6.67
C ILE A 218 5.80 22.14 -6.54
N GLY A 219 4.74 21.37 -6.21
CA GLY A 219 3.41 21.95 -6.09
C GLY A 219 2.36 21.01 -5.50
N ARG A 220 1.33 21.61 -4.85
CA ARG A 220 0.17 20.88 -4.36
C ARG A 220 -0.84 20.65 -5.49
N PHE A 221 -1.69 19.65 -5.36
CA PHE A 221 -2.73 19.32 -6.35
C PHE A 221 -3.65 20.50 -6.68
N ILE A 222 -3.96 21.35 -5.72
CA ILE A 222 -4.81 22.55 -5.92
C ILE A 222 -4.08 23.70 -6.64
N GLU A 223 -2.76 23.64 -6.75
CA GLU A 223 -1.93 24.62 -7.47
C GLU A 223 -1.83 24.25 -8.95
N PHE A 224 -2.97 24.28 -9.66
CA PHE A 224 -3.07 23.86 -11.08
C PHE A 224 -2.11 24.61 -12.02
N TRP A 225 -1.69 25.84 -11.67
CA TRP A 225 -0.71 26.62 -12.43
C TRP A 225 0.72 26.05 -12.34
N LYS A 226 0.98 25.12 -11.42
CA LYS A 226 2.26 24.42 -11.28
C LYS A 226 2.24 23.02 -11.88
N TRP A 227 1.12 22.55 -12.39
CA TRP A 227 0.96 21.17 -12.87
C TRP A 227 1.95 20.80 -13.97
N ASN A 228 2.25 21.74 -14.88
CA ASN A 228 3.22 21.51 -15.94
C ASN A 228 4.63 21.14 -15.45
N LYS A 229 4.97 21.47 -14.18
CA LYS A 229 6.26 21.17 -13.55
C LYS A 229 6.15 20.07 -12.50
N SER A 230 5.00 19.96 -11.81
CA SER A 230 4.80 19.01 -10.71
C SER A 230 4.22 17.67 -11.16
N PHE A 231 3.69 17.60 -12.37
CA PHE A 231 3.06 16.40 -12.90
C PHE A 231 4.11 15.42 -13.43
N ARG A 232 4.12 14.19 -12.87
CA ARG A 232 4.99 13.11 -13.31
C ARG A 232 4.24 12.23 -14.31
N LEU A 233 4.29 12.61 -15.60
CA LEU A 233 3.56 11.93 -16.69
C LEU A 233 4.05 10.50 -16.91
N ASP A 234 5.34 10.29 -16.76
CA ASP A 234 6.02 9.00 -16.87
C ASP A 234 5.58 7.99 -15.79
N LEU A 235 5.11 8.49 -14.64
CA LEU A 235 4.59 7.67 -13.55
C LEU A 235 3.06 7.59 -13.51
N SER A 236 2.37 8.28 -14.40
CA SER A 236 0.91 8.23 -14.47
C SER A 236 0.46 7.11 -15.41
N LEU A 237 -0.64 6.38 -15.03
CA LEU A 237 -1.19 5.22 -15.75
C LEU A 237 -0.28 3.98 -15.78
N ILE A 238 0.60 3.84 -14.79
CA ILE A 238 1.48 2.67 -14.65
C ILE A 238 0.80 1.59 -13.79
N HIS A 239 0.89 0.34 -14.26
CA HIS A 239 0.54 -0.83 -13.46
C HIS A 239 1.57 -1.07 -12.35
N ILE A 240 1.07 -1.39 -11.17
CA ILE A 240 1.86 -1.65 -9.96
C ILE A 240 1.96 -3.16 -9.71
#